data_cb03977ecf4505574e67924da59498d0
#
_entry.id   cb03977ecf4505574e67924da59498d0
#
_cell.length_a   1.000
_cell.length_b   1.000
_cell.length_c   1.000
_cell.angle_alpha   90.00
_cell.angle_beta   90.00
_cell.angle_gamma   90.00
#
_symmetry.space_group_name_H-M   'P 1'
#
loop_
_entity.id
_entity.type
_entity.pdbx_description
1 polymer ?
#
loop_
_entity_poly.entity_id
_entity_poly.type
_entity_poly.pdbx_seq_one_letter_code
_entity_poly.pdbx_strand_id
1 'polypeptide(L)'
;MNCIICGGESRYYFSKDYSTSPFGAWMSEIGPIAYHRCEGCGFVLSKTHAELSKAAWGELNTRFHAYTSDPDVPNHSNQAPYAEQAIVLATLGRQGVIDTSSMLDFAGGMGTLSSLLGTYFGLRLPIYDPFMAGDSDVYVGEPAPGSYRTVINSAMFEHVLTRSDLDAVNAVVADDGALIIHTVVCENVPADPDWFYLVPPVHTAFHTNASMRILMQQWGYRSSIYSPKGKCWVLLRGDVQSVEKAVADINIELQNPWLICQDSFVDYWKGF
;
A
#
# COMPACT_ATOMS: atom_id res chain seq x y z
N MET A 1 -20.54 2.98 -11.81
CA MET A 1 -19.90 3.98 -10.93
C MET A 1 -18.67 4.57 -11.62
N ASN A 2 -18.22 5.76 -11.26
CA ASN A 2 -16.98 6.30 -11.82
C ASN A 2 -15.76 5.76 -11.06
N CYS A 3 -14.69 5.49 -11.80
CA CYS A 3 -13.42 5.04 -11.23
C CYS A 3 -12.77 6.15 -10.40
N ILE A 4 -12.37 5.82 -9.18
CA ILE A 4 -11.70 6.78 -8.28
C ILE A 4 -10.28 7.15 -8.73
N ILE A 5 -9.69 6.42 -9.69
CA ILE A 5 -8.35 6.67 -10.21
C ILE A 5 -8.39 7.57 -11.44
N CYS A 6 -9.09 7.16 -12.50
CA CYS A 6 -9.05 7.85 -13.80
C CYS A 6 -10.36 8.57 -14.17
N GLY A 7 -11.42 8.45 -13.36
CA GLY A 7 -12.74 9.03 -13.64
C GLY A 7 -13.57 8.26 -14.69
N GLY A 8 -13.01 7.23 -15.33
CA GLY A 8 -13.69 6.42 -16.34
C GLY A 8 -14.83 5.58 -15.76
N GLU A 9 -15.64 5.00 -16.66
CA GLU A 9 -16.76 4.14 -16.26
C GLU A 9 -16.25 2.82 -15.67
N SER A 10 -16.84 2.39 -14.54
CA SER A 10 -16.61 1.08 -13.93
C SER A 10 -17.89 0.27 -13.96
N ARG A 11 -17.78 -0.99 -14.41
CA ARG A 11 -18.89 -1.93 -14.55
C ARG A 11 -18.72 -3.14 -13.66
N TYR A 12 -19.85 -3.82 -13.37
CA TYR A 12 -19.81 -5.07 -12.61
C TYR A 12 -18.80 -6.04 -13.23
N TYR A 13 -18.02 -6.67 -12.37
CA TYR A 13 -16.94 -7.58 -12.79
C TYR A 13 -17.12 -8.98 -12.23
N PHE A 14 -17.23 -9.14 -10.91
CA PHE A 14 -17.55 -10.39 -10.21
C PHE A 14 -18.10 -10.09 -8.81
N SER A 15 -18.55 -11.15 -8.11
CA SER A 15 -18.89 -11.07 -6.69
C SER A 15 -18.18 -12.15 -5.88
N LYS A 16 -17.88 -11.85 -4.62
CA LYS A 16 -17.35 -12.79 -3.60
C LYS A 16 -18.40 -13.00 -2.53
N ASP A 17 -18.72 -14.26 -2.25
CA ASP A 17 -19.52 -14.68 -1.10
C ASP A 17 -18.59 -15.15 0.00
N TYR A 18 -18.72 -14.56 1.20
CA TYR A 18 -17.95 -14.91 2.38
C TYR A 18 -18.70 -15.82 3.34
N SER A 19 -19.90 -16.29 3.03
CA SER A 19 -20.77 -17.07 3.93
C SER A 19 -20.11 -18.34 4.46
N THR A 20 -19.20 -18.95 3.69
CA THR A 20 -18.46 -20.18 4.08
C THR A 20 -17.06 -19.88 4.64
N SER A 21 -16.65 -18.62 4.70
CA SER A 21 -15.35 -18.22 5.22
C SER A 21 -15.39 -18.08 6.75
N PRO A 22 -14.23 -17.98 7.43
CA PRO A 22 -14.16 -17.65 8.86
C PRO A 22 -14.91 -16.35 9.23
N PHE A 23 -15.14 -15.48 8.24
CA PHE A 23 -15.80 -14.18 8.40
C PHE A 23 -17.31 -14.24 8.09
N GLY A 24 -17.86 -15.41 7.77
CA GLY A 24 -19.24 -15.57 7.33
C GLY A 24 -20.26 -14.97 8.28
N ALA A 25 -20.04 -15.10 9.60
CA ALA A 25 -20.93 -14.53 10.61
C ALA A 25 -20.99 -12.98 10.55
N TRP A 26 -19.88 -12.31 10.18
CA TRP A 26 -19.82 -10.84 10.08
C TRP A 26 -20.35 -10.36 8.74
N MET A 27 -20.13 -11.16 7.69
CA MET A 27 -20.48 -10.79 6.31
C MET A 27 -21.93 -11.13 5.96
N SER A 28 -22.63 -11.94 6.79
CA SER A 28 -24.00 -12.39 6.51
C SER A 28 -25.00 -11.24 6.37
N GLU A 29 -24.81 -10.15 7.13
CA GLU A 29 -25.68 -8.97 7.06
C GLU A 29 -25.38 -8.09 5.83
N ILE A 30 -24.14 -8.17 5.31
CA ILE A 30 -23.70 -7.38 4.15
C ILE A 30 -24.07 -8.13 2.85
N GLY A 31 -24.02 -9.46 2.89
CA GLY A 31 -24.25 -10.32 1.71
C GLY A 31 -23.04 -10.39 0.77
N PRO A 32 -23.25 -10.89 -0.46
CA PRO A 32 -22.20 -11.01 -1.46
C PRO A 32 -21.59 -9.66 -1.84
N ILE A 33 -20.28 -9.60 -1.87
CA ILE A 33 -19.51 -8.39 -2.19
C ILE A 33 -19.35 -8.26 -3.70
N ALA A 34 -19.93 -7.22 -4.28
CA ALA A 34 -19.84 -6.91 -5.70
C ALA A 34 -18.63 -6.01 -6.00
N TYR A 35 -17.78 -6.46 -6.91
CA TYR A 35 -16.62 -5.72 -7.40
C TYR A 35 -16.88 -5.19 -8.81
N HIS A 36 -16.46 -3.94 -9.03
CA HIS A 36 -16.59 -3.25 -10.30
C HIS A 36 -15.21 -2.91 -10.87
N ARG A 37 -15.02 -3.21 -12.17
CA ARG A 37 -13.76 -2.94 -12.88
C ARG A 37 -13.90 -1.72 -13.79
N CYS A 38 -12.92 -0.85 -13.73
CA CYS A 38 -12.80 0.29 -14.64
C CYS A 38 -12.41 -0.18 -16.05
N GLU A 39 -13.14 0.27 -17.06
CA GLU A 39 -12.85 -0.06 -18.46
C GLU A 39 -11.58 0.63 -18.98
N GLY A 40 -11.22 1.80 -18.42
CA GLY A 40 -10.08 2.57 -18.86
C GLY A 40 -8.75 2.12 -18.27
N CYS A 41 -8.67 1.94 -16.94
CA CYS A 41 -7.41 1.63 -16.26
C CYS A 41 -7.37 0.23 -15.61
N GLY A 42 -8.45 -0.53 -15.66
CA GLY A 42 -8.52 -1.88 -15.09
C GLY A 42 -8.58 -1.93 -13.55
N PHE A 43 -8.54 -0.80 -12.85
CA PHE A 43 -8.72 -0.73 -11.40
C PHE A 43 -10.05 -1.35 -10.98
N VAL A 44 -10.03 -2.14 -9.92
CA VAL A 44 -11.24 -2.78 -9.38
C VAL A 44 -11.53 -2.24 -7.99
N LEU A 45 -12.79 -1.86 -7.76
CA LEU A 45 -13.28 -1.38 -6.49
C LEU A 45 -14.53 -2.14 -6.06
N SER A 46 -14.61 -2.47 -4.78
CA SER A 46 -15.82 -3.03 -4.20
C SER A 46 -16.92 -1.96 -4.12
N LYS A 47 -17.98 -2.14 -4.92
CA LYS A 47 -19.17 -1.29 -4.84
C LYS A 47 -19.91 -1.49 -3.53
N THR A 48 -20.05 -2.73 -3.09
CA THR A 48 -20.76 -3.04 -1.83
C THR A 48 -20.15 -2.33 -0.65
N HIS A 49 -18.81 -2.36 -0.49
CA HIS A 49 -18.17 -1.64 0.62
C HIS A 49 -18.24 -0.12 0.48
N ALA A 50 -18.15 0.40 -0.75
CA ALA A 50 -18.27 1.84 -0.99
C ALA A 50 -19.68 2.40 -0.67
N GLU A 51 -20.69 1.54 -0.59
CA GLU A 51 -22.06 1.90 -0.21
C GLU A 51 -22.34 1.72 1.29
N LEU A 52 -21.40 1.15 2.07
CA LEU A 52 -21.53 1.06 3.51
C LEU A 52 -21.47 2.43 4.18
N SER A 53 -22.15 2.57 5.33
CA SER A 53 -21.91 3.73 6.18
C SER A 53 -20.50 3.70 6.76
N LYS A 54 -19.95 4.88 7.12
CA LYS A 54 -18.64 4.95 7.80
C LYS A 54 -18.58 4.10 9.06
N ALA A 55 -19.69 4.02 9.81
CA ALA A 55 -19.77 3.22 11.02
C ALA A 55 -19.66 1.72 10.71
N ALA A 56 -20.43 1.22 9.72
CA ALA A 56 -20.40 -0.19 9.32
C ALA A 56 -19.02 -0.58 8.75
N TRP A 57 -18.42 0.29 7.94
CA TRP A 57 -17.07 0.08 7.43
C TRP A 57 -16.02 0.05 8.54
N GLY A 58 -16.08 1.00 9.48
CA GLY A 58 -15.18 1.05 10.64
C GLY A 58 -15.33 -0.17 11.53
N GLU A 59 -16.56 -0.64 11.79
CA GLU A 59 -16.83 -1.84 12.58
C GLU A 59 -16.23 -3.09 11.91
N LEU A 60 -16.43 -3.26 10.59
CA LEU A 60 -15.87 -4.39 9.86
C LEU A 60 -14.33 -4.42 9.93
N ASN A 61 -13.67 -3.27 9.76
CA ASN A 61 -12.22 -3.16 9.91
C ASN A 61 -11.77 -3.49 11.32
N THR A 62 -12.41 -2.95 12.34
CA THR A 62 -12.08 -3.22 13.75
C THR A 62 -12.18 -4.72 14.07
N ARG A 63 -13.25 -5.38 13.63
CA ARG A 63 -13.42 -6.83 13.80
C ARG A 63 -12.34 -7.63 13.08
N PHE A 64 -12.01 -7.26 11.85
CA PHE A 64 -10.97 -7.93 11.07
C PHE A 64 -9.59 -7.78 11.72
N HIS A 65 -9.22 -6.58 12.15
CA HIS A 65 -7.94 -6.35 12.82
C HIS A 65 -7.86 -7.07 14.18
N ALA A 66 -8.94 -7.10 14.95
CA ALA A 66 -9.00 -7.88 16.20
C ALA A 66 -8.79 -9.38 15.92
N TYR A 67 -9.45 -9.91 14.88
CA TYR A 67 -9.27 -11.32 14.47
C TYR A 67 -7.83 -11.63 14.06
N THR A 68 -7.19 -10.79 13.26
CA THR A 68 -5.82 -11.02 12.79
C THR A 68 -4.75 -10.82 13.88
N SER A 69 -5.11 -10.10 14.95
CA SER A 69 -4.24 -9.87 16.11
C SER A 69 -4.39 -10.96 17.19
N ASP A 70 -5.36 -11.85 17.06
CA ASP A 70 -5.57 -12.94 17.99
C ASP A 70 -4.47 -14.02 17.82
N PRO A 71 -3.66 -14.30 18.87
CA PRO A 71 -2.57 -15.27 18.79
C PRO A 71 -3.04 -16.70 18.56
N ASP A 72 -4.30 -17.01 18.88
CA ASP A 72 -4.88 -18.34 18.69
C ASP A 72 -5.39 -18.56 17.26
N VAL A 73 -5.48 -17.51 16.45
CA VAL A 73 -5.84 -17.60 15.04
C VAL A 73 -4.58 -17.89 14.22
N PRO A 74 -4.56 -18.99 13.44
CA PRO A 74 -3.46 -19.26 12.52
C PRO A 74 -3.25 -18.04 11.60
N ASN A 75 -2.05 -17.46 11.65
CA ASN A 75 -1.73 -16.29 10.86
C ASN A 75 -1.60 -16.68 9.38
N HIS A 76 -2.72 -16.66 8.67
CA HIS A 76 -2.81 -16.90 7.24
C HIS A 76 -2.73 -15.58 6.43
N SER A 77 -2.54 -14.44 7.10
CA SER A 77 -2.42 -13.17 6.42
C SER A 77 -1.06 -13.09 5.71
N ASN A 78 -1.08 -12.73 4.44
CA ASN A 78 0.10 -12.29 3.72
C ASN A 78 0.56 -10.95 4.32
N GLN A 79 1.33 -11.01 5.38
CA GLN A 79 1.97 -9.82 5.94
C GLN A 79 2.92 -9.24 4.90
N ALA A 80 3.02 -7.91 4.88
CA ALA A 80 4.04 -7.23 4.10
C ALA A 80 5.44 -7.75 4.51
N PRO A 81 6.39 -7.84 3.57
CA PRO A 81 7.75 -8.31 3.85
C PRO A 81 8.55 -7.19 4.56
N TYR A 82 8.16 -6.89 5.80
CA TYR A 82 8.69 -5.76 6.57
C TYR A 82 10.20 -5.81 6.77
N ALA A 83 10.79 -6.99 6.90
CA ALA A 83 12.24 -7.14 7.06
C ALA A 83 12.97 -6.69 5.78
N GLU A 84 12.50 -7.12 4.61
CA GLU A 84 13.04 -6.73 3.33
C GLU A 84 12.76 -5.24 3.04
N GLN A 85 11.60 -4.73 3.43
CA GLN A 85 11.29 -3.31 3.34
C GLN A 85 12.25 -2.47 4.21
N ALA A 86 12.56 -2.92 5.42
CA ALA A 86 13.53 -2.24 6.28
C ALA A 86 14.93 -2.18 5.65
N ILE A 87 15.39 -3.28 5.00
CA ILE A 87 16.65 -3.31 4.26
C ILE A 87 16.61 -2.30 3.10
N VAL A 88 15.53 -2.30 2.32
CA VAL A 88 15.35 -1.36 1.18
C VAL A 88 15.41 0.09 1.66
N LEU A 89 14.66 0.45 2.70
CA LEU A 89 14.65 1.81 3.24
C LEU A 89 16.02 2.24 3.76
N ALA A 90 16.67 1.37 4.53
CA ALA A 90 18.00 1.68 5.09
C ALA A 90 19.06 1.84 3.99
N THR A 91 19.05 0.98 2.96
CA THR A 91 20.02 1.07 1.86
C THR A 91 19.77 2.27 0.95
N LEU A 92 18.52 2.56 0.61
CA LEU A 92 18.16 3.76 -0.17
C LEU A 92 18.50 5.05 0.59
N GLY A 93 18.24 5.09 1.91
CA GLY A 93 18.60 6.22 2.75
C GLY A 93 20.11 6.45 2.82
N ARG A 94 20.90 5.39 3.01
CA ARG A 94 22.37 5.47 3.04
C ARG A 94 22.95 5.96 1.71
N GLN A 95 22.33 5.61 0.59
CA GLN A 95 22.73 6.08 -0.74
C GLN A 95 22.14 7.46 -1.11
N GLY A 96 21.38 8.08 -0.20
CA GLY A 96 20.80 9.41 -0.41
C GLY A 96 19.67 9.46 -1.44
N VAL A 97 19.07 8.31 -1.77
CA VAL A 97 17.92 8.24 -2.68
C VAL A 97 16.63 8.71 -2.01
N ILE A 98 16.50 8.43 -0.71
CA ILE A 98 15.42 8.90 0.14
C ILE A 98 15.99 9.60 1.37
N ASP A 99 15.24 10.54 1.95
CA ASP A 99 15.64 11.24 3.19
C ASP A 99 15.08 10.50 4.42
N THR A 100 15.97 9.82 5.14
CA THR A 100 15.61 9.08 6.36
C THR A 100 15.55 9.94 7.62
N SER A 101 15.85 11.23 7.54
CA SER A 101 15.74 12.15 8.69
C SER A 101 14.30 12.64 8.93
N SER A 102 13.43 12.50 7.93
CA SER A 102 12.03 12.93 7.96
C SER A 102 11.13 11.88 7.33
N MET A 103 10.88 10.80 8.10
CA MET A 103 10.06 9.67 7.67
C MET A 103 8.73 9.61 8.41
N LEU A 104 7.73 8.97 7.78
CA LEU A 104 6.44 8.62 8.38
C LEU A 104 5.97 7.28 7.84
N ASP A 105 5.51 6.39 8.73
CA ASP A 105 4.71 5.21 8.38
C ASP A 105 3.22 5.58 8.47
N PHE A 106 2.60 5.79 7.32
CA PHE A 106 1.19 6.19 7.25
C PHE A 106 0.31 4.94 7.25
N ALA A 107 -0.57 4.81 8.23
CA ALA A 107 -1.34 3.61 8.54
C ALA A 107 -0.43 2.43 8.92
N GLY A 108 0.58 2.69 9.75
CA GLY A 108 1.62 1.71 10.11
C GLY A 108 1.18 0.65 11.13
N GLY A 109 -0.08 0.64 11.56
CA GLY A 109 -0.67 -0.37 12.44
C GLY A 109 0.14 -0.59 13.70
N MET A 110 0.53 -1.84 13.98
CA MET A 110 1.31 -2.23 15.17
C MET A 110 2.78 -1.80 15.13
N GLY A 111 3.26 -1.12 14.08
CA GLY A 111 4.61 -0.58 13.99
C GLY A 111 5.72 -1.61 13.77
N THR A 112 5.41 -2.74 13.13
CA THR A 112 6.42 -3.77 12.86
C THR A 112 7.60 -3.23 12.04
N LEU A 113 7.34 -2.47 10.98
CA LEU A 113 8.39 -1.85 10.17
C LEU A 113 9.21 -0.84 10.97
N SER A 114 8.56 0.00 11.77
CA SER A 114 9.20 0.97 12.67
C SER A 114 10.14 0.27 13.67
N SER A 115 9.66 -0.81 14.29
CA SER A 115 10.47 -1.61 15.22
C SER A 115 11.71 -2.21 14.56
N LEU A 116 11.57 -2.79 13.36
CA LEU A 116 12.69 -3.37 12.61
C LEU A 116 13.73 -2.32 12.22
N LEU A 117 13.29 -1.16 11.72
CA LEU A 117 14.19 -0.05 11.37
C LEU A 117 14.94 0.48 12.59
N GLY A 118 14.25 0.66 13.72
CA GLY A 118 14.88 1.08 14.97
C GLY A 118 15.90 0.07 15.48
N THR A 119 15.52 -1.22 15.53
CA THR A 119 16.35 -2.29 16.11
C THR A 119 17.60 -2.58 15.28
N TYR A 120 17.47 -2.68 13.96
CA TYR A 120 18.55 -3.17 13.10
C TYR A 120 19.34 -2.08 12.39
N PHE A 121 18.74 -0.88 12.21
CA PHE A 121 19.34 0.19 11.42
C PHE A 121 19.50 1.51 12.19
N GLY A 122 18.97 1.58 13.41
CA GLY A 122 19.00 2.82 14.22
C GLY A 122 18.19 3.97 13.60
N LEU A 123 17.24 3.66 12.72
CA LEU A 123 16.40 4.64 12.05
C LEU A 123 15.06 4.79 12.77
N ARG A 124 14.68 6.02 13.06
CA ARG A 124 13.37 6.33 13.66
C ARG A 124 12.33 6.47 12.55
N LEU A 125 11.27 5.68 12.62
CA LEU A 125 10.11 5.75 11.74
C LEU A 125 8.87 6.04 12.58
N PRO A 126 8.44 7.31 12.73
CA PRO A 126 7.16 7.64 13.37
C PRO A 126 5.98 7.02 12.65
N ILE A 127 4.92 6.71 13.41
CA ILE A 127 3.71 6.05 12.91
C ILE A 127 2.54 7.00 13.06
N TYR A 128 1.79 7.20 11.99
CA TYR A 128 0.45 7.72 12.04
C TYR A 128 -0.54 6.62 11.65
N ASP A 129 -1.49 6.35 12.52
CA ASP A 129 -2.58 5.43 12.23
C ASP A 129 -3.88 5.98 12.81
N PRO A 130 -4.92 6.22 11.99
CA PRO A 130 -6.17 6.82 12.46
C PRO A 130 -7.00 5.88 13.34
N PHE A 131 -6.70 4.58 13.35
CA PHE A 131 -7.43 3.55 14.10
C PHE A 131 -6.64 3.01 15.29
N MET A 132 -5.34 3.30 15.36
CA MET A 132 -4.45 2.83 16.41
C MET A 132 -3.74 4.01 17.07
N ALA A 133 -4.05 4.25 18.33
CA ALA A 133 -3.29 5.14 19.19
C ALA A 133 -2.53 4.27 20.20
N GLY A 134 -1.21 4.27 20.14
CA GLY A 134 -0.37 3.62 21.14
C GLY A 134 0.13 4.63 22.17
N ASP A 135 0.39 4.16 23.40
CA ASP A 135 1.05 4.97 24.44
C ASP A 135 2.56 5.21 24.19
N SER A 136 3.06 4.73 23.06
CA SER A 136 4.46 4.85 22.67
C SER A 136 4.71 6.18 21.95
N ASP A 137 5.87 6.79 22.22
CA ASP A 137 6.36 8.03 21.57
C ASP A 137 6.64 7.90 20.06
N VAL A 138 6.51 6.70 19.53
CA VAL A 138 6.62 6.45 18.09
C VAL A 138 5.35 6.86 17.33
N TYR A 139 4.17 6.84 17.99
CA TYR A 139 2.92 7.28 17.37
C TYR A 139 2.82 8.80 17.38
N VAL A 140 2.45 9.35 16.23
CA VAL A 140 2.27 10.81 16.07
C VAL A 140 0.81 11.14 15.78
N GLY A 141 0.42 12.39 16.09
CA GLY A 141 -0.88 12.91 15.73
C GLY A 141 -1.03 13.07 14.21
N GLU A 142 -2.21 13.53 13.77
CA GLU A 142 -2.51 13.74 12.36
C GLU A 142 -1.43 14.61 11.69
N PRO A 143 -0.77 14.11 10.64
CA PRO A 143 0.33 14.80 10.01
C PRO A 143 -0.17 15.96 9.13
N ALA A 144 0.55 17.09 9.17
CA ALA A 144 0.25 18.20 8.29
C ALA A 144 0.65 17.90 6.84
N PRO A 145 -0.02 18.51 5.84
CA PRO A 145 0.38 18.37 4.44
C PRO A 145 1.84 18.79 4.22
N GLY A 146 2.57 18.01 3.41
CA GLY A 146 3.95 18.29 3.03
C GLY A 146 4.97 18.18 4.16
N SER A 147 4.64 17.56 5.30
CA SER A 147 5.49 17.57 6.50
C SER A 147 6.58 16.49 6.52
N TYR A 148 6.54 15.51 5.62
CA TYR A 148 7.51 14.41 5.59
C TYR A 148 8.17 14.24 4.23
N ARG A 149 9.49 14.01 4.21
CA ARG A 149 10.26 13.80 2.99
C ARG A 149 10.22 12.35 2.49
N THR A 150 9.94 11.41 3.38
CA THR A 150 9.77 10.00 3.03
C THR A 150 8.55 9.45 3.75
N VAL A 151 7.51 9.14 2.99
CA VAL A 151 6.28 8.53 3.51
C VAL A 151 6.21 7.09 3.04
N ILE A 152 5.98 6.19 3.99
CA ILE A 152 5.76 4.77 3.72
C ILE A 152 4.28 4.48 3.96
N ASN A 153 3.67 3.73 3.05
CA ASN A 153 2.36 3.14 3.24
C ASN A 153 2.40 1.67 2.85
N SER A 154 2.29 0.81 3.84
CA SER A 154 2.41 -0.63 3.64
C SER A 154 1.10 -1.32 3.97
N ALA A 155 0.44 -1.86 2.93
CA ALA A 155 -0.80 -2.63 3.03
C ALA A 155 -2.05 -1.82 3.49
N MET A 156 -2.25 -0.60 2.95
CA MET A 156 -3.48 0.17 3.14
C MET A 156 -4.20 0.44 1.80
N PHE A 157 -3.48 0.49 0.67
CA PHE A 157 -4.05 0.83 -0.64
C PHE A 157 -5.16 -0.14 -1.08
N GLU A 158 -5.14 -1.37 -0.61
CA GLU A 158 -6.18 -2.36 -0.81
C GLU A 158 -7.45 -2.15 0.04
N HIS A 159 -7.38 -1.29 1.07
CA HIS A 159 -8.48 -1.01 2.00
C HIS A 159 -9.23 0.29 1.70
N VAL A 160 -8.82 1.03 0.67
CA VAL A 160 -9.41 2.34 0.37
C VAL A 160 -10.78 2.20 -0.30
N LEU A 161 -11.66 3.16 -0.04
CA LEU A 161 -12.99 3.26 -0.66
C LEU A 161 -13.13 4.50 -1.54
N THR A 162 -12.34 5.53 -1.27
CA THR A 162 -12.45 6.82 -1.94
C THR A 162 -11.11 7.30 -2.48
N ARG A 163 -11.16 8.23 -3.43
CA ARG A 163 -9.96 8.90 -3.91
C ARG A 163 -9.28 9.71 -2.81
N SER A 164 -10.04 10.32 -1.92
CA SER A 164 -9.50 11.10 -0.81
C SER A 164 -8.66 10.27 0.16
N ASP A 165 -8.94 8.98 0.32
CA ASP A 165 -8.13 8.08 1.15
C ASP A 165 -6.72 7.93 0.57
N LEU A 166 -6.60 7.79 -0.75
CA LEU A 166 -5.32 7.72 -1.46
C LEU A 166 -4.59 9.08 -1.45
N ASP A 167 -5.32 10.15 -1.73
CA ASP A 167 -4.75 11.50 -1.76
C ASP A 167 -4.25 11.96 -0.38
N ALA A 168 -4.85 11.49 0.71
CA ALA A 168 -4.40 11.80 2.08
C ALA A 168 -2.98 11.29 2.34
N VAL A 169 -2.62 10.10 1.84
CA VAL A 169 -1.25 9.57 1.95
C VAL A 169 -0.26 10.44 1.17
N ASN A 170 -0.61 10.82 -0.07
CA ASN A 170 0.26 11.67 -0.89
C ASN A 170 0.36 13.11 -0.35
N ALA A 171 -0.70 13.62 0.27
CA ALA A 171 -0.74 15.00 0.76
C ALA A 171 0.29 15.30 1.85
N VAL A 172 0.71 14.30 2.63
CA VAL A 172 1.69 14.48 3.70
C VAL A 172 3.15 14.41 3.19
N VAL A 173 3.35 14.00 1.94
CA VAL A 173 4.67 13.97 1.29
C VAL A 173 5.09 15.38 0.91
N ALA A 174 6.30 15.78 1.27
CA ALA A 174 6.89 17.06 0.86
C ALA A 174 7.05 17.16 -0.67
N ASP A 175 7.14 18.38 -1.20
CA ASP A 175 7.22 18.62 -2.65
C ASP A 175 8.43 17.93 -3.31
N ASP A 176 9.53 17.75 -2.59
CA ASP A 176 10.75 17.06 -3.02
C ASP A 176 10.86 15.63 -2.43
N GLY A 177 9.79 15.15 -1.78
CA GLY A 177 9.77 13.89 -1.06
C GLY A 177 9.50 12.67 -1.92
N ALA A 178 9.66 11.50 -1.30
CA ALA A 178 9.39 10.18 -1.86
C ALA A 178 8.21 9.51 -1.18
N LEU A 179 7.40 8.78 -1.95
CA LEU A 179 6.31 7.96 -1.46
C LEU A 179 6.63 6.48 -1.71
N ILE A 180 6.60 5.68 -0.64
CA ILE A 180 6.82 4.23 -0.72
C ILE A 180 5.50 3.52 -0.48
N ILE A 181 5.14 2.63 -1.42
CA ILE A 181 3.85 1.94 -1.40
C ILE A 181 4.09 0.42 -1.49
N HIS A 182 3.44 -0.32 -0.59
CA HIS A 182 3.28 -1.75 -0.73
C HIS A 182 1.80 -2.09 -0.84
N THR A 183 1.42 -2.72 -1.93
CA THR A 183 0.11 -3.34 -2.17
C THR A 183 0.27 -4.36 -3.30
N VAL A 184 -0.74 -5.18 -3.56
CA VAL A 184 -0.73 -6.06 -4.74
C VAL A 184 -1.12 -5.26 -5.97
N VAL A 185 -0.22 -5.26 -6.96
CA VAL A 185 -0.47 -4.66 -8.28
C VAL A 185 -0.46 -5.78 -9.32
N CYS A 186 -1.42 -5.77 -10.21
CA CYS A 186 -1.58 -6.77 -11.27
C CYS A 186 -1.48 -6.12 -12.66
N GLU A 187 -1.17 -6.91 -13.67
CA GLU A 187 -1.44 -6.48 -15.05
C GLU A 187 -2.95 -6.45 -15.32
N ASN A 188 -3.64 -7.51 -14.90
CA ASN A 188 -5.09 -7.60 -14.88
C ASN A 188 -5.53 -8.21 -13.56
N VAL A 189 -6.49 -7.57 -12.88
CA VAL A 189 -7.09 -8.14 -11.67
C VAL A 189 -7.88 -9.40 -12.07
N PRO A 190 -7.67 -10.56 -11.42
CA PRO A 190 -8.42 -11.77 -11.73
C PRO A 190 -9.93 -11.61 -11.46
N ALA A 191 -10.77 -12.13 -12.35
CA ALA A 191 -12.21 -12.27 -12.12
C ALA A 191 -12.51 -13.60 -11.41
N ASP A 192 -11.78 -13.88 -10.35
CA ASP A 192 -11.83 -15.14 -9.61
C ASP A 192 -12.19 -14.86 -8.15
N PRO A 193 -13.38 -15.27 -7.69
CA PRO A 193 -13.77 -15.12 -6.28
C PRO A 193 -12.86 -15.84 -5.29
N ASP A 194 -12.07 -16.81 -5.73
CA ASP A 194 -11.14 -17.57 -4.88
C ASP A 194 -9.69 -17.05 -4.97
N TRP A 195 -9.49 -15.93 -5.66
CA TRP A 195 -8.19 -15.26 -5.67
C TRP A 195 -7.72 -14.96 -4.23
N PHE A 196 -6.47 -15.37 -3.90
CA PHE A 196 -5.92 -15.30 -2.55
C PHE A 196 -6.03 -13.91 -1.90
N TYR A 197 -5.97 -12.86 -2.71
CA TYR A 197 -6.03 -11.47 -2.22
C TYR A 197 -7.44 -11.04 -1.78
N LEU A 198 -8.45 -11.86 -2.08
CA LEU A 198 -9.83 -11.69 -1.61
C LEU A 198 -10.11 -12.44 -0.28
N VAL A 199 -9.10 -13.10 0.34
CA VAL A 199 -9.31 -13.77 1.63
C VAL A 199 -9.72 -12.79 2.72
N PRO A 200 -9.05 -11.63 2.93
CA PRO A 200 -9.53 -10.62 3.85
C PRO A 200 -10.82 -9.95 3.33
N PRO A 201 -11.89 -9.93 4.15
CA PRO A 201 -13.16 -9.31 3.72
C PRO A 201 -13.10 -7.78 3.64
N VAL A 202 -11.99 -7.19 4.05
CA VAL A 202 -11.73 -5.74 4.03
C VAL A 202 -10.86 -5.29 2.84
N HIS A 203 -10.48 -6.21 1.95
CA HIS A 203 -9.82 -5.83 0.70
C HIS A 203 -10.84 -5.35 -0.32
N THR A 204 -10.82 -4.09 -0.59
CA THR A 204 -11.84 -3.37 -1.38
C THR A 204 -11.33 -2.86 -2.71
N ALA A 205 -10.04 -2.61 -2.84
CA ALA A 205 -9.43 -1.93 -3.97
C ALA A 205 -8.25 -2.73 -4.53
N PHE A 206 -8.27 -2.99 -5.85
CA PHE A 206 -7.23 -3.76 -6.51
C PHE A 206 -6.64 -2.98 -7.67
N HIS A 207 -5.34 -2.73 -7.55
CA HIS A 207 -4.60 -1.87 -8.46
C HIS A 207 -4.03 -2.65 -9.64
N THR A 208 -3.97 -1.97 -10.78
CA THR A 208 -3.25 -2.45 -11.98
C THR A 208 -2.03 -1.58 -12.24
N ASN A 209 -1.09 -2.07 -13.05
CA ASN A 209 0.03 -1.26 -13.53
C ASN A 209 -0.47 0.05 -14.16
N ALA A 210 -1.56 0.01 -14.94
CA ALA A 210 -2.15 1.18 -15.56
C ALA A 210 -2.73 2.17 -14.53
N SER A 211 -3.45 1.68 -13.51
CA SER A 211 -4.02 2.54 -12.46
C SER A 211 -2.93 3.20 -11.61
N MET A 212 -1.86 2.47 -11.27
CA MET A 212 -0.73 3.02 -10.50
C MET A 212 0.06 4.06 -11.30
N ARG A 213 0.24 3.83 -12.61
CA ARG A 213 0.87 4.81 -13.50
C ARG A 213 0.08 6.11 -13.58
N ILE A 214 -1.26 6.03 -13.63
CA ILE A 214 -2.12 7.20 -13.60
C ILE A 214 -2.02 7.95 -12.27
N LEU A 215 -2.09 7.25 -11.13
CA LEU A 215 -1.92 7.85 -9.80
C LEU A 215 -0.58 8.56 -9.67
N MET A 216 0.51 7.87 -10.01
CA MET A 216 1.86 8.40 -9.99
C MET A 216 1.97 9.70 -10.79
N GLN A 217 1.42 9.71 -12.03
CA GLN A 217 1.42 10.90 -12.90
C GLN A 217 0.58 12.05 -12.30
N GLN A 218 -0.61 11.75 -11.78
CA GLN A 218 -1.50 12.76 -11.16
C GLN A 218 -0.87 13.39 -9.92
N TRP A 219 -0.08 12.65 -9.15
CA TRP A 219 0.64 13.14 -7.99
C TRP A 219 2.00 13.77 -8.32
N GLY A 220 2.38 13.82 -9.60
CA GLY A 220 3.59 14.49 -10.10
C GLY A 220 4.89 13.71 -9.87
N TYR A 221 4.84 12.40 -9.62
CA TYR A 221 6.03 11.56 -9.61
C TYR A 221 6.43 11.18 -11.04
N ARG A 222 7.74 11.11 -11.32
CA ARG A 222 8.27 10.89 -12.68
C ARG A 222 8.98 9.56 -12.86
N SER A 223 9.65 9.07 -11.83
CA SER A 223 10.34 7.79 -11.85
C SER A 223 9.96 6.93 -10.65
N SER A 224 10.21 5.64 -10.73
CA SER A 224 10.00 4.73 -9.62
C SER A 224 11.11 3.69 -9.52
N ILE A 225 11.30 3.21 -8.28
CA ILE A 225 12.11 2.03 -7.97
C ILE A 225 11.15 0.97 -7.46
N TYR A 226 11.28 -0.26 -7.94
CA TYR A 226 10.57 -1.41 -7.38
C TYR A 226 11.55 -2.37 -6.71
N SER A 227 11.18 -2.87 -5.54
CA SER A 227 11.89 -3.96 -4.87
C SER A 227 11.11 -5.27 -4.96
N PRO A 228 11.60 -6.28 -5.72
CA PRO A 228 10.99 -7.62 -5.75
C PRO A 228 10.96 -8.29 -4.38
N LYS A 229 11.96 -8.06 -3.55
CA LYS A 229 12.07 -8.65 -2.21
C LYS A 229 11.17 -7.91 -1.21
N GLY A 230 11.23 -6.57 -1.18
CA GLY A 230 10.37 -5.73 -0.33
C GLY A 230 8.94 -5.63 -0.85
N LYS A 231 8.67 -6.07 -2.08
CA LYS A 231 7.36 -5.94 -2.77
C LYS A 231 6.79 -4.54 -2.66
N CYS A 232 7.64 -3.53 -2.76
CA CYS A 232 7.25 -2.13 -2.63
C CYS A 232 7.83 -1.26 -3.76
N TRP A 233 7.11 -0.21 -4.08
CA TRP A 233 7.51 0.83 -5.03
C TRP A 233 7.92 2.08 -4.28
N VAL A 234 9.02 2.70 -4.71
CA VAL A 234 9.44 4.05 -4.28
C VAL A 234 9.14 4.99 -5.43
N LEU A 235 8.21 5.89 -5.24
CA LEU A 235 7.84 6.91 -6.22
C LEU A 235 8.66 8.17 -5.99
N LEU A 236 9.31 8.68 -7.05
CA LEU A 236 10.26 9.78 -6.99
C LEU A 236 9.85 10.93 -7.92
N ARG A 237 10.10 12.18 -7.48
CA ARG A 237 9.84 13.38 -8.26
C ARG A 237 10.90 13.63 -9.35
N GLY A 238 12.14 13.13 -9.12
CA GLY A 238 13.26 13.21 -10.05
C GLY A 238 13.16 12.21 -11.21
N ASP A 239 14.02 12.39 -12.22
CA ASP A 239 14.16 11.44 -13.32
C ASP A 239 14.99 10.23 -12.88
N VAL A 240 14.84 9.10 -13.55
CA VAL A 240 15.49 7.83 -13.20
C VAL A 240 17.02 7.95 -13.18
N GLN A 241 17.61 8.74 -14.07
CA GLN A 241 19.06 8.94 -14.16
C GLN A 241 19.70 9.39 -12.83
N SER A 242 18.93 10.12 -12.00
CA SER A 242 19.40 10.59 -10.69
C SER A 242 19.64 9.47 -9.70
N VAL A 243 19.05 8.28 -9.89
CA VAL A 243 19.10 7.15 -8.96
C VAL A 243 19.69 5.86 -9.53
N GLU A 244 19.89 5.76 -10.84
CA GLU A 244 20.39 4.55 -11.51
C GLU A 244 21.71 4.03 -10.90
N LYS A 245 22.66 4.94 -10.64
CA LYS A 245 23.93 4.56 -10.02
C LYS A 245 23.73 4.00 -8.61
N ALA A 246 22.93 4.66 -7.78
CA ALA A 246 22.66 4.20 -6.43
C ALA A 246 21.97 2.83 -6.41
N VAL A 247 21.01 2.61 -7.32
CA VAL A 247 20.32 1.32 -7.49
C VAL A 247 21.31 0.24 -7.91
N ALA A 248 22.23 0.53 -8.85
CA ALA A 248 23.26 -0.43 -9.27
C ALA A 248 24.21 -0.76 -8.11
N ASP A 249 24.68 0.24 -7.36
CA ASP A 249 25.59 0.06 -6.21
C ASP A 249 24.93 -0.78 -5.11
N ILE A 250 23.63 -0.56 -4.82
CA ILE A 250 22.86 -1.36 -3.84
C ILE A 250 22.74 -2.82 -4.32
N ASN A 251 22.40 -3.04 -5.58
CA ASN A 251 22.29 -4.39 -6.12
C ASN A 251 23.62 -5.16 -6.08
N ILE A 252 24.76 -4.49 -6.28
CA ILE A 252 26.10 -5.07 -6.12
C ILE A 252 26.36 -5.42 -4.66
N GLU A 253 26.10 -4.49 -3.74
CA GLU A 253 26.30 -4.70 -2.31
C GLU A 253 25.48 -5.88 -1.76
N LEU A 254 24.21 -5.97 -2.16
CA LEU A 254 23.30 -7.03 -1.73
C LEU A 254 23.47 -8.34 -2.51
N GLN A 255 24.41 -8.38 -3.48
CA GLN A 255 24.73 -9.54 -4.33
C GLN A 255 23.51 -10.16 -5.02
N ASN A 256 22.48 -9.36 -5.29
CA ASN A 256 21.23 -9.79 -5.92
C ASN A 256 20.48 -8.57 -6.48
N PRO A 257 19.69 -8.71 -7.53
CA PRO A 257 18.82 -7.64 -8.01
C PRO A 257 17.67 -7.39 -7.01
N TRP A 258 17.96 -6.57 -6.02
CA TRP A 258 16.97 -6.12 -5.03
C TRP A 258 16.09 -4.98 -5.54
N LEU A 259 16.62 -4.19 -6.49
CA LEU A 259 15.98 -2.97 -6.95
C LEU A 259 15.99 -2.89 -8.47
N ILE A 260 14.89 -2.42 -9.03
CA ILE A 260 14.73 -2.10 -10.44
C ILE A 260 14.20 -0.68 -10.52
N CYS A 261 14.76 0.18 -11.38
CA CYS A 261 14.29 1.54 -11.55
C CYS A 261 14.00 1.85 -13.02
N GLN A 262 13.05 2.75 -13.24
CA GLN A 262 12.73 3.29 -14.57
C GLN A 262 11.97 4.62 -14.46
N ASP A 263 11.89 5.35 -15.56
CA ASP A 263 10.93 6.43 -15.70
C ASP A 263 9.51 5.89 -15.67
N SER A 264 8.59 6.66 -15.05
CA SER A 264 7.23 6.22 -14.77
C SER A 264 7.17 5.05 -13.77
N PHE A 265 6.10 4.32 -13.73
CA PHE A 265 5.84 3.22 -12.80
C PHE A 265 6.48 1.92 -13.30
N VAL A 266 7.29 1.25 -12.47
CA VAL A 266 7.83 -0.09 -12.77
C VAL A 266 6.68 -1.08 -12.75
N ASP A 267 6.36 -1.66 -13.90
CA ASP A 267 5.28 -2.64 -14.03
C ASP A 267 5.65 -3.95 -13.31
N TYR A 268 4.79 -4.39 -12.40
CA TYR A 268 5.01 -5.57 -11.58
C TYR A 268 5.42 -6.81 -12.39
N TRP A 269 4.71 -7.10 -13.49
CA TRP A 269 4.93 -8.29 -14.30
C TRP A 269 6.03 -8.17 -15.36
N LYS A 270 6.58 -6.98 -15.55
CA LYS A 270 7.64 -6.77 -16.55
C LYS A 270 9.04 -6.70 -15.95
N GLY A 271 9.16 -6.71 -14.65
CA GLY A 271 10.42 -6.65 -13.92
C GLY A 271 10.94 -8.02 -13.43
N PHE A 272 10.14 -9.10 -13.55
CA PHE A 272 10.44 -10.39 -12.88
C PHE A 272 10.11 -11.56 -13.75
#